data_bf77a9dd6efcc90ea63905b1845b4ce7
#
_entry.id   bf77a9dd6efcc90ea63905b1845b4ce7
#
_cell.length_a   1.000
_cell.length_b   1.000
_cell.length_c   1.000
_cell.angle_alpha   90.00
_cell.angle_beta   90.00
_cell.angle_gamma   90.00
#
_symmetry.space_group_name_H-M   'P 1'
#
loop_
_entity.id
_entity.type
_entity.pdbx_description
1 polymer ?
#
loop_
_entity_poly.entity_id
_entity_poly.type
_entity_poly.pdbx_seq_one_letter_code
_entity_poly.pdbx_strand_id
1 'polypeptide(L)'
;GWEANISCTTPTLTPYAMISGTTTACSGVFFDPAGPATDYANNSNFTQTFSSGSSSFINFNFTNFDVQIGDTLFAYDGNTTSSHLIGAYTGFDLPEIISSLTGSSVTFKFKSNVSSVSFGWKALISCSSTPILATSFNMQNGIRTVCSGTFYDDGGPSTNYGWGSTIKETFVSSSGTRLQFDFTTLNVQNSASLRVYDGPNDTYPLIGTYGTSTVLVVSTGTALTFVFTGPSSSSIVRYPGWVANISCIPLIGAPIANFTTTSF
;
A
#
# COMPACT_ATOMS: atom_id res chain seq x y z
N GLY A 1 -2.98 7.54 55.80
CA GLY A 1 -2.30 7.42 54.52
C GLY A 1 -3.06 6.51 53.61
N TRP A 2 -3.03 6.75 52.33
CA TRP A 2 -3.62 5.91 51.29
C TRP A 2 -2.50 5.19 50.59
N GLU A 3 -2.57 3.85 50.44
CA GLU A 3 -1.76 3.09 49.53
C GLU A 3 -2.64 2.62 48.36
N ALA A 4 -2.28 3.01 47.16
CA ALA A 4 -2.93 2.54 45.94
C ALA A 4 -1.93 1.71 45.15
N ASN A 5 -2.18 0.41 44.99
CA ASN A 5 -1.44 -0.44 44.06
C ASN A 5 -1.98 -0.25 42.65
N ILE A 6 -1.19 0.38 41.77
CA ILE A 6 -1.50 0.51 40.37
C ILE A 6 -0.82 -0.65 39.64
N SER A 7 -1.60 -1.58 39.12
CA SER A 7 -1.10 -2.62 38.22
C SER A 7 -1.54 -2.34 36.78
N CYS A 8 -0.58 -2.20 35.86
CA CYS A 8 -0.86 -2.18 34.44
C CYS A 8 -0.91 -3.62 33.92
N THR A 9 -2.10 -4.13 33.67
CA THR A 9 -2.26 -5.35 32.88
C THR A 9 -2.31 -4.96 31.40
N THR A 10 -1.37 -5.45 30.59
CA THR A 10 -1.49 -5.33 29.14
C THR A 10 -2.76 -6.06 28.68
N PRO A 11 -3.71 -5.40 28.01
CA PRO A 11 -4.90 -6.08 27.53
C PRO A 11 -4.50 -7.17 26.55
N THR A 12 -5.00 -8.40 26.77
CA THR A 12 -4.80 -9.51 25.84
C THR A 12 -5.66 -9.24 24.61
N LEU A 13 -5.03 -8.92 23.48
CA LEU A 13 -5.73 -8.69 22.22
C LEU A 13 -6.21 -10.02 21.64
N THR A 14 -7.45 -10.06 21.13
CA THR A 14 -8.01 -11.23 20.45
C THR A 14 -7.24 -11.51 19.14
N PRO A 15 -6.70 -12.72 18.95
CA PRO A 15 -6.08 -13.09 17.69
C PRO A 15 -7.16 -13.49 16.65
N TYR A 16 -7.00 -13.02 15.42
CA TYR A 16 -7.81 -13.38 14.27
C TYR A 16 -6.89 -13.93 13.19
N ALA A 17 -6.78 -15.26 13.06
CA ALA A 17 -6.19 -15.86 11.88
C ALA A 17 -7.14 -15.67 10.67
N MET A 18 -6.58 -15.45 9.48
CA MET A 18 -7.40 -15.25 8.28
C MET A 18 -8.20 -16.50 7.95
N ILE A 19 -9.51 -16.33 7.89
CA ILE A 19 -10.48 -17.35 7.47
C ILE A 19 -11.45 -16.73 6.45
N SER A 20 -12.02 -17.55 5.56
CA SER A 20 -13.05 -17.00 4.67
C SER A 20 -14.34 -16.71 5.42
N GLY A 21 -14.93 -15.53 5.16
CA GLY A 21 -16.17 -15.09 5.82
C GLY A 21 -16.11 -13.66 6.31
N THR A 22 -16.99 -13.32 7.28
CA THR A 22 -17.08 -11.99 7.86
C THR A 22 -16.80 -12.01 9.37
N THR A 23 -16.02 -11.06 9.84
CA THR A 23 -15.66 -10.87 11.25
C THR A 23 -15.99 -9.44 11.66
N THR A 24 -16.64 -9.27 12.81
CA THR A 24 -16.84 -7.95 13.41
C THR A 24 -15.80 -7.74 14.50
N ALA A 25 -15.00 -6.67 14.38
CA ALA A 25 -13.95 -6.34 15.33
C ALA A 25 -13.62 -4.85 15.30
N CYS A 26 -13.29 -4.28 16.47
CA CYS A 26 -12.70 -2.94 16.62
C CYS A 26 -11.40 -2.98 17.43
N SER A 27 -10.92 -4.16 17.77
CA SER A 27 -9.64 -4.39 18.43
C SER A 27 -9.20 -5.82 18.21
N GLY A 28 -7.91 -6.09 18.26
CA GLY A 28 -7.35 -7.42 18.10
C GLY A 28 -6.11 -7.43 17.24
N VAL A 29 -5.68 -8.62 16.83
CA VAL A 29 -4.53 -8.82 15.97
C VAL A 29 -4.92 -9.73 14.82
N PHE A 30 -4.77 -9.25 13.61
CA PHE A 30 -5.01 -9.99 12.37
C PHE A 30 -3.74 -10.67 11.90
N PHE A 31 -3.83 -11.96 11.63
CA PHE A 31 -2.75 -12.82 11.15
C PHE A 31 -3.12 -13.43 9.79
N ASP A 32 -2.12 -13.96 9.12
CA ASP A 32 -2.29 -14.85 7.99
C ASP A 32 -3.09 -16.13 8.34
N PRO A 33 -3.42 -17.01 7.35
CA PRO A 33 -4.26 -18.18 7.61
C PRO A 33 -3.66 -19.20 8.59
N ALA A 34 -2.34 -19.24 8.76
CA ALA A 34 -1.69 -20.16 9.69
C ALA A 34 -1.58 -19.59 11.12
N GLY A 35 -1.85 -18.29 11.29
CA GLY A 35 -1.79 -17.61 12.57
C GLY A 35 -0.36 -17.27 13.02
N PRO A 36 -0.14 -16.99 14.32
CA PRO A 36 1.11 -16.38 14.77
C PRO A 36 2.33 -17.32 14.85
N ALA A 37 2.18 -18.61 14.59
CA ALA A 37 3.21 -19.60 14.95
C ALA A 37 3.86 -20.32 13.77
N THR A 38 3.27 -20.29 12.59
CA THR A 38 3.71 -21.07 11.43
C THR A 38 3.53 -20.29 10.14
N ASP A 39 4.24 -20.70 9.09
CA ASP A 39 4.09 -20.15 7.74
C ASP A 39 2.71 -20.51 7.15
N TYR A 40 2.16 -19.62 6.32
CA TYR A 40 0.95 -19.94 5.55
C TYR A 40 1.20 -21.05 4.53
N ALA A 41 0.14 -21.74 4.07
CA ALA A 41 0.26 -22.85 3.14
C ALA A 41 0.32 -22.38 1.68
N ASN A 42 0.95 -23.18 0.82
CA ASN A 42 0.86 -23.07 -0.64
C ASN A 42 -0.60 -23.23 -1.11
N ASN A 43 -0.93 -22.63 -2.26
CA ASN A 43 -2.26 -22.66 -2.86
C ASN A 43 -3.37 -22.10 -1.97
N SER A 44 -3.03 -21.23 -1.02
CA SER A 44 -4.01 -20.55 -0.18
C SER A 44 -4.90 -19.63 -1.03
N ASN A 45 -6.20 -19.63 -0.72
CA ASN A 45 -7.18 -18.74 -1.35
C ASN A 45 -8.27 -18.41 -0.33
N PHE A 46 -8.03 -17.36 0.44
CA PHE A 46 -8.94 -16.92 1.51
C PHE A 46 -9.52 -15.55 1.17
N THR A 47 -10.76 -15.32 1.58
CA THR A 47 -11.40 -14.00 1.51
C THR A 47 -12.09 -13.71 2.83
N GLN A 48 -11.64 -12.70 3.55
CA GLN A 48 -12.20 -12.29 4.83
C GLN A 48 -12.58 -10.82 4.83
N THR A 49 -13.80 -10.55 5.21
CA THR A 49 -14.29 -9.19 5.45
C THR A 49 -14.24 -8.89 6.95
N PHE A 50 -13.59 -7.80 7.32
CA PHE A 50 -13.69 -7.23 8.65
C PHE A 50 -14.66 -6.05 8.63
N SER A 51 -15.51 -5.96 9.65
CA SER A 51 -16.42 -4.84 9.85
C SER A 51 -16.26 -4.29 11.27
N SER A 52 -16.33 -2.97 11.43
CA SER A 52 -16.36 -2.35 12.76
C SER A 52 -17.68 -2.61 13.52
N GLY A 53 -18.71 -3.10 12.84
CA GLY A 53 -20.05 -3.30 13.43
C GLY A 53 -20.78 -1.99 13.78
N SER A 54 -20.22 -0.83 13.42
CA SER A 54 -20.71 0.51 13.71
C SER A 54 -20.45 1.45 12.54
N SER A 55 -20.75 2.73 12.69
CA SER A 55 -20.39 3.77 11.69
C SER A 55 -18.92 4.19 11.74
N SER A 56 -18.07 3.49 12.48
CA SER A 56 -16.64 3.77 12.60
C SER A 56 -15.86 3.15 11.43
N PHE A 57 -14.74 3.77 11.08
CA PHE A 57 -13.77 3.22 10.15
C PHE A 57 -12.91 2.17 10.84
N ILE A 58 -12.64 1.05 10.15
CA ILE A 58 -11.77 -0.02 10.66
C ILE A 58 -10.38 0.13 10.06
N ASN A 59 -9.35 -0.03 10.90
CA ASN A 59 -7.97 0.21 10.55
C ASN A 59 -7.11 -1.00 10.89
N PHE A 60 -6.11 -1.28 10.04
CA PHE A 60 -5.12 -2.34 10.19
C PHE A 60 -3.72 -1.74 10.12
N ASN A 61 -3.01 -1.72 11.24
CA ASN A 61 -1.62 -1.29 11.33
C ASN A 61 -0.71 -2.51 11.31
N PHE A 62 -0.06 -2.77 10.19
CA PHE A 62 0.83 -3.91 10.03
C PHE A 62 2.12 -3.69 10.83
N THR A 63 2.46 -4.66 11.67
CA THR A 63 3.69 -4.67 12.47
C THR A 63 4.69 -5.71 11.98
N ASN A 64 4.24 -6.67 11.17
CA ASN A 64 5.04 -7.65 10.43
C ASN A 64 4.38 -7.91 9.09
N PHE A 65 5.20 -8.07 8.06
CA PHE A 65 4.75 -8.47 6.73
C PHE A 65 5.86 -9.25 6.03
N ASP A 66 5.57 -10.49 5.67
CA ASP A 66 6.48 -11.41 4.99
C ASP A 66 5.65 -12.32 4.08
N VAL A 67 5.38 -11.86 2.89
CA VAL A 67 4.60 -12.56 1.85
C VAL A 67 5.49 -12.79 0.65
N GLN A 68 5.75 -14.05 0.30
CA GLN A 68 6.63 -14.39 -0.81
C GLN A 68 6.23 -13.68 -2.11
N ILE A 69 7.23 -13.24 -2.87
CA ILE A 69 6.99 -12.65 -4.19
C ILE A 69 6.30 -13.69 -5.08
N GLY A 70 5.14 -13.29 -5.61
CA GLY A 70 4.24 -14.19 -6.35
C GLY A 70 2.99 -14.62 -5.56
N ASP A 71 3.03 -14.43 -4.22
CA ASP A 71 1.86 -14.49 -3.35
C ASP A 71 1.37 -13.05 -3.08
N THR A 72 0.09 -12.87 -2.78
CA THR A 72 -0.45 -11.51 -2.67
C THR A 72 -1.58 -11.42 -1.64
N LEU A 73 -1.46 -10.41 -0.76
CA LEU A 73 -2.55 -9.93 0.08
C LEU A 73 -3.20 -8.71 -0.58
N PHE A 74 -4.44 -8.83 -1.00
CA PHE A 74 -5.25 -7.73 -1.53
C PHE A 74 -6.11 -7.14 -0.41
N ALA A 75 -6.30 -5.83 -0.40
CA ALA A 75 -7.22 -5.12 0.49
C ALA A 75 -8.21 -4.29 -0.33
N TYR A 76 -9.50 -4.38 0.01
CA TYR A 76 -10.58 -3.66 -0.67
C TYR A 76 -11.39 -2.83 0.33
N ASP A 77 -11.76 -1.61 -0.05
CA ASP A 77 -12.60 -0.70 0.73
C ASP A 77 -14.07 -1.08 0.59
N GLY A 78 -14.54 -1.92 1.50
CA GLY A 78 -15.91 -2.41 1.51
C GLY A 78 -16.02 -3.88 1.87
N ASN A 79 -17.20 -4.46 1.65
CA ASN A 79 -17.56 -5.79 2.10
C ASN A 79 -17.41 -6.90 1.05
N THR A 80 -16.82 -6.60 -0.10
CA THR A 80 -16.59 -7.57 -1.19
C THR A 80 -15.28 -7.30 -1.91
N THR A 81 -14.77 -8.28 -2.66
CA THR A 81 -13.61 -8.13 -3.56
C THR A 81 -13.94 -7.36 -4.87
N SER A 82 -15.17 -6.96 -5.08
CA SER A 82 -15.59 -6.05 -6.15
C SER A 82 -15.60 -4.59 -5.70
N SER A 83 -15.36 -4.35 -4.40
CA SER A 83 -15.19 -3.00 -3.85
C SER A 83 -13.90 -2.37 -4.36
N HIS A 84 -13.72 -1.08 -4.12
CA HIS A 84 -12.53 -0.35 -4.53
C HIS A 84 -11.25 -0.97 -3.94
N LEU A 85 -10.25 -1.24 -4.78
CA LEU A 85 -8.98 -1.79 -4.33
C LEU A 85 -8.18 -0.70 -3.58
N ILE A 86 -7.85 -0.94 -2.32
CA ILE A 86 -6.92 -0.11 -1.54
C ILE A 86 -5.48 -0.40 -1.97
N GLY A 87 -5.13 -1.69 -2.04
CA GLY A 87 -3.79 -2.11 -2.45
C GLY A 87 -3.66 -3.63 -2.59
N ALA A 88 -2.53 -4.03 -3.18
CA ALA A 88 -2.09 -5.41 -3.31
C ALA A 88 -0.62 -5.49 -2.87
N TYR A 89 -0.34 -6.31 -1.88
CA TYR A 89 0.91 -6.32 -1.13
C TYR A 89 1.60 -7.67 -1.26
N THR A 90 2.91 -7.64 -1.50
CA THR A 90 3.80 -8.80 -1.61
C THR A 90 5.22 -8.40 -1.18
N GLY A 91 6.07 -9.34 -0.81
CA GLY A 91 7.42 -9.05 -0.33
C GLY A 91 7.48 -8.88 1.18
N PHE A 92 8.44 -8.11 1.65
CA PHE A 92 8.78 -7.95 3.07
C PHE A 92 8.49 -6.54 3.61
N ASP A 93 8.09 -5.62 2.74
CA ASP A 93 7.83 -4.24 3.12
C ASP A 93 6.47 -4.13 3.80
N LEU A 94 6.44 -3.47 4.96
CA LEU A 94 5.22 -3.26 5.72
C LEU A 94 4.23 -2.42 4.89
N PRO A 95 3.00 -2.91 4.67
CA PRO A 95 1.92 -2.04 4.21
C PRO A 95 1.75 -0.85 5.16
N GLU A 96 1.41 0.31 4.64
CA GLU A 96 0.93 1.40 5.49
C GLU A 96 -0.37 0.99 6.17
N ILE A 97 -0.88 1.88 7.05
CA ILE A 97 -2.18 1.65 7.67
C ILE A 97 -3.24 1.47 6.60
N ILE A 98 -3.84 0.29 6.55
CA ILE A 98 -5.00 0.01 5.70
C ILE A 98 -6.24 0.41 6.50
N SER A 99 -6.98 1.39 5.99
CA SER A 99 -8.22 1.89 6.59
C SER A 99 -9.39 1.72 5.63
N SER A 100 -10.57 1.39 6.13
CA SER A 100 -11.78 1.62 5.35
C SER A 100 -11.93 3.12 5.08
N LEU A 101 -12.35 3.50 3.87
CA LEU A 101 -12.39 4.89 3.40
C LEU A 101 -13.81 5.40 3.22
N THR A 102 -14.71 4.55 2.74
CA THR A 102 -16.10 4.90 2.42
C THR A 102 -17.13 4.30 3.35
N GLY A 103 -16.72 3.39 4.25
CA GLY A 103 -17.64 2.68 5.15
C GLY A 103 -16.95 2.02 6.32
N SER A 104 -17.60 1.04 6.89
CA SER A 104 -17.17 0.37 8.12
C SER A 104 -16.43 -0.95 7.88
N SER A 105 -16.09 -1.28 6.64
CA SER A 105 -15.56 -2.61 6.30
C SER A 105 -14.34 -2.55 5.38
N VAL A 106 -13.43 -3.51 5.60
CA VAL A 106 -12.31 -3.84 4.70
C VAL A 106 -12.40 -5.33 4.38
N THR A 107 -12.30 -5.68 3.10
CA THR A 107 -12.19 -7.06 2.66
C THR A 107 -10.77 -7.37 2.26
N PHE A 108 -10.17 -8.37 2.89
CA PHE A 108 -8.88 -8.93 2.49
C PHE A 108 -9.09 -10.18 1.66
N LYS A 109 -8.26 -10.34 0.61
CA LYS A 109 -8.14 -11.57 -0.16
C LYS A 109 -6.68 -11.97 -0.21
N PHE A 110 -6.37 -13.17 0.23
CA PHE A 110 -5.04 -13.73 0.15
C PHE A 110 -4.98 -14.85 -0.87
N LYS A 111 -3.96 -14.81 -1.72
CA LYS A 111 -3.62 -15.89 -2.66
C LYS A 111 -2.15 -16.22 -2.55
N SER A 112 -1.83 -17.49 -2.38
CA SER A 112 -0.48 -18.02 -2.55
C SER A 112 -0.40 -18.98 -3.75
N ASN A 113 0.80 -19.08 -4.31
CA ASN A 113 1.12 -19.98 -5.42
C ASN A 113 1.48 -21.40 -4.93
N VAL A 114 2.08 -22.23 -5.79
CA VAL A 114 2.45 -23.63 -5.50
C VAL A 114 3.84 -23.78 -4.88
N SER A 115 4.62 -22.68 -4.85
CA SER A 115 6.01 -22.70 -4.40
C SER A 115 6.14 -22.01 -3.05
N SER A 116 7.25 -21.82 -2.54
CA SER A 116 7.67 -21.13 -1.30
C SER A 116 6.58 -20.45 -0.46
N VAL A 117 6.71 -20.55 0.83
CA VAL A 117 5.84 -19.92 1.83
C VAL A 117 6.67 -19.04 2.76
N SER A 118 6.01 -18.17 3.51
CA SER A 118 6.63 -17.29 4.51
C SER A 118 5.73 -17.10 5.72
N PHE A 119 6.21 -16.34 6.71
CA PHE A 119 5.55 -16.11 7.99
C PHE A 119 4.25 -15.30 7.90
N GLY A 120 3.91 -14.75 6.72
CA GLY A 120 2.69 -14.00 6.51
C GLY A 120 2.72 -12.62 7.16
N TRP A 121 1.69 -12.28 7.93
CA TRP A 121 1.56 -10.94 8.50
C TRP A 121 1.00 -10.93 9.90
N LYS A 122 1.24 -9.77 10.54
CA LYS A 122 0.63 -9.39 11.80
C LYS A 122 0.19 -7.93 11.71
N ALA A 123 -1.10 -7.65 11.91
CA ALA A 123 -1.64 -6.30 11.92
C ALA A 123 -2.50 -6.05 13.15
N LEU A 124 -2.34 -4.89 13.78
CA LEU A 124 -3.19 -4.43 14.88
C LEU A 124 -4.48 -3.87 14.31
N ILE A 125 -5.62 -4.32 14.83
CA ILE A 125 -6.96 -3.84 14.48
C ILE A 125 -7.35 -2.72 15.43
N SER A 126 -7.87 -1.63 14.87
CA SER A 126 -8.50 -0.53 15.62
C SER A 126 -9.65 0.08 14.85
N CYS A 127 -10.48 0.88 15.53
CA CYS A 127 -11.51 1.69 14.89
C CYS A 127 -11.32 3.17 15.20
N SER A 128 -11.73 4.03 14.27
CA SER A 128 -11.64 5.49 14.39
C SER A 128 -12.91 6.16 13.86
N SER A 129 -13.16 7.41 14.27
CA SER A 129 -14.30 8.21 13.79
C SER A 129 -14.07 8.77 12.39
N THR A 130 -12.82 8.80 11.91
CA THR A 130 -12.41 9.23 10.58
C THR A 130 -11.48 8.19 9.98
N PRO A 131 -11.41 8.04 8.63
CA PRO A 131 -10.44 7.15 8.02
C PRO A 131 -9.01 7.63 8.29
N ILE A 132 -8.10 6.70 8.52
CA ILE A 132 -6.67 7.01 8.62
C ILE A 132 -6.06 6.84 7.25
N LEU A 133 -5.61 7.94 6.65
CA LEU A 133 -4.96 7.95 5.34
C LEU A 133 -3.45 7.97 5.51
N ALA A 134 -2.76 7.08 4.81
CA ALA A 134 -1.32 7.19 4.68
C ALA A 134 -0.98 8.45 3.87
N THR A 135 -0.03 9.22 4.34
CA THR A 135 0.43 10.46 3.69
C THR A 135 1.84 10.34 3.12
N SER A 136 2.53 9.23 3.40
CA SER A 136 3.86 8.94 2.89
C SER A 136 3.98 7.46 2.51
N PHE A 137 4.71 7.18 1.45
CA PHE A 137 4.82 5.87 0.83
C PHE A 137 6.28 5.60 0.48
N ASN A 138 6.86 4.55 1.05
CA ASN A 138 8.13 4.02 0.57
C ASN A 138 7.85 3.06 -0.60
N MET A 139 8.74 3.04 -1.58
CA MET A 139 8.62 2.13 -2.71
C MET A 139 8.68 0.67 -2.25
N GLN A 140 7.70 -0.12 -2.65
CA GLN A 140 7.60 -1.55 -2.36
C GLN A 140 6.98 -2.31 -3.53
N ASN A 141 7.07 -3.64 -3.52
CA ASN A 141 6.39 -4.44 -4.54
C ASN A 141 4.88 -4.46 -4.30
N GLY A 142 4.11 -4.18 -5.35
CA GLY A 142 2.67 -4.31 -5.28
C GLY A 142 1.89 -3.26 -6.05
N ILE A 143 0.63 -3.08 -5.65
CA ILE A 143 -0.29 -2.08 -6.21
C ILE A 143 -0.84 -1.24 -5.07
N ARG A 144 -0.92 0.06 -5.29
CA ARG A 144 -1.41 1.03 -4.32
C ARG A 144 -2.39 2.00 -4.97
N THR A 145 -3.49 2.29 -4.29
CA THR A 145 -4.45 3.29 -4.73
C THR A 145 -4.25 4.58 -3.96
N VAL A 146 -4.00 5.68 -4.68
CA VAL A 146 -3.65 6.99 -4.09
C VAL A 146 -4.23 8.14 -4.89
N CYS A 147 -4.35 9.32 -4.26
CA CYS A 147 -4.54 10.62 -4.93
C CYS A 147 -3.73 11.76 -4.31
N SER A 148 -3.00 11.48 -3.25
CA SER A 148 -2.14 12.48 -2.58
C SER A 148 -1.13 11.77 -1.72
N GLY A 149 -0.07 12.46 -1.35
CA GLY A 149 0.96 11.99 -0.44
C GLY A 149 2.35 12.23 -0.95
N THR A 150 3.34 11.72 -0.23
CA THR A 150 4.75 11.82 -0.61
C THR A 150 5.31 10.42 -0.85
N PHE A 151 5.92 10.22 -2.01
CA PHE A 151 6.52 8.96 -2.43
C PHE A 151 8.04 9.03 -2.31
N TYR A 152 8.61 8.05 -1.62
CA TYR A 152 10.03 7.86 -1.38
C TYR A 152 10.55 6.61 -2.08
N ASP A 153 11.87 6.49 -2.21
CA ASP A 153 12.51 5.22 -2.52
C ASP A 153 12.30 4.17 -1.39
N ASP A 154 12.84 2.97 -1.57
CA ASP A 154 12.72 1.87 -0.60
C ASP A 154 13.43 2.12 0.73
N GLY A 155 14.37 3.06 0.79
CA GLY A 155 15.02 3.52 2.02
C GLY A 155 14.18 4.54 2.80
N GLY A 156 13.15 5.12 2.19
CA GLY A 156 12.28 6.11 2.79
C GLY A 156 12.95 7.44 3.10
N PRO A 157 12.34 8.29 3.94
CA PRO A 157 12.82 9.66 4.15
C PRO A 157 14.15 9.78 4.89
N SER A 158 14.65 8.70 5.48
CA SER A 158 15.80 8.75 6.42
C SER A 158 17.01 7.96 5.97
N THR A 159 16.90 7.10 4.97
CA THR A 159 18.00 6.24 4.51
C THR A 159 18.10 6.23 2.99
N ASN A 160 19.25 5.79 2.48
CA ASN A 160 19.46 5.65 1.05
C ASN A 160 18.77 4.38 0.53
N TYR A 161 18.41 4.33 -0.75
CA TYR A 161 17.84 3.15 -1.39
C TYR A 161 18.70 1.88 -1.22
N GLY A 162 18.06 0.70 -1.35
CA GLY A 162 18.68 -0.62 -1.16
C GLY A 162 19.59 -1.06 -2.31
N TRP A 163 20.27 -2.21 -2.10
CA TRP A 163 21.10 -2.88 -3.11
C TRP A 163 20.40 -4.08 -3.72
N GLY A 164 20.72 -4.39 -4.98
CA GLY A 164 20.52 -5.70 -5.60
C GLY A 164 19.08 -6.12 -5.86
N SER A 165 18.09 -5.35 -5.43
CA SER A 165 16.69 -5.66 -5.62
C SER A 165 16.11 -4.94 -6.83
N THR A 166 15.17 -5.60 -7.51
CA THR A 166 14.23 -4.94 -8.42
C THR A 166 12.89 -4.86 -7.73
N ILE A 167 12.42 -3.65 -7.50
CA ILE A 167 11.13 -3.37 -6.87
C ILE A 167 10.21 -2.83 -7.95
N LYS A 168 8.99 -3.36 -8.00
CA LYS A 168 7.96 -2.92 -8.94
C LYS A 168 6.69 -2.53 -8.17
N GLU A 169 6.33 -1.27 -8.27
CA GLU A 169 5.12 -0.74 -7.66
C GLU A 169 4.24 -0.03 -8.69
N THR A 170 2.96 -0.33 -8.65
CA THR A 170 1.95 0.33 -9.48
C THR A 170 1.07 1.21 -8.61
N PHE A 171 0.98 2.47 -8.98
CA PHE A 171 0.04 3.41 -8.38
C PHE A 171 -1.20 3.52 -9.27
N VAL A 172 -2.38 3.48 -8.64
CA VAL A 172 -3.67 3.65 -9.29
C VAL A 172 -4.39 4.84 -8.66
N SER A 173 -5.01 5.67 -9.47
CA SER A 173 -5.79 6.81 -8.98
C SER A 173 -7.04 6.36 -8.23
N SER A 174 -7.22 6.82 -7.00
CA SER A 174 -8.41 6.52 -6.19
C SER A 174 -9.70 7.19 -6.70
N SER A 175 -9.58 8.18 -7.56
CA SER A 175 -10.71 8.96 -8.10
C SER A 175 -10.98 8.73 -9.59
N GLY A 176 -10.31 7.76 -10.22
CA GLY A 176 -10.42 7.53 -11.67
C GLY A 176 -9.86 8.66 -12.53
N THR A 177 -8.99 9.49 -11.96
CA THR A 177 -8.30 10.61 -12.62
C THR A 177 -6.89 10.21 -13.03
N ARG A 178 -6.12 11.12 -13.59
CA ARG A 178 -4.70 10.94 -13.88
C ARG A 178 -3.88 11.10 -12.61
N LEU A 179 -2.76 10.40 -12.54
CA LEU A 179 -1.76 10.56 -11.49
C LEU A 179 -0.67 11.53 -11.94
N GLN A 180 -0.22 12.36 -11.01
CA GLN A 180 0.91 13.24 -11.16
C GLN A 180 1.90 13.02 -10.02
N PHE A 181 3.17 12.81 -10.36
CA PHE A 181 4.30 12.69 -9.43
C PHE A 181 5.29 13.82 -9.72
N ASP A 182 5.39 14.76 -8.78
CA ASP A 182 6.34 15.87 -8.83
C ASP A 182 7.59 15.51 -8.02
N PHE A 183 8.65 15.07 -8.71
CA PHE A 183 9.91 14.71 -8.07
C PHE A 183 10.68 15.96 -7.66
N THR A 184 10.59 16.31 -6.38
CA THR A 184 11.29 17.44 -5.77
C THR A 184 12.75 17.12 -5.48
N THR A 185 13.07 15.84 -5.30
CA THR A 185 14.42 15.30 -5.20
C THR A 185 14.48 14.03 -6.05
N LEU A 186 15.54 13.89 -6.84
CA LEU A 186 15.82 12.67 -7.59
C LEU A 186 17.33 12.49 -7.72
N ASN A 187 17.85 11.47 -7.07
CA ASN A 187 19.26 11.15 -7.02
C ASN A 187 19.47 9.62 -7.05
N VAL A 188 19.24 9.05 -8.21
CA VAL A 188 19.46 7.64 -8.52
C VAL A 188 20.68 7.55 -9.45
N GLN A 189 21.78 7.02 -8.97
CA GLN A 189 23.07 7.07 -9.65
C GLN A 189 23.72 5.69 -9.77
N ASN A 190 24.85 5.67 -10.50
CA ASN A 190 25.66 4.50 -10.79
C ASN A 190 24.88 3.45 -11.61
N SER A 191 24.84 2.22 -11.15
CA SER A 191 24.12 1.13 -11.81
C SER A 191 22.64 1.03 -11.43
N ALA A 192 22.14 1.92 -10.55
CA ALA A 192 20.73 1.98 -10.22
C ALA A 192 19.91 2.69 -11.30
N SER A 193 18.65 2.37 -11.42
CA SER A 193 17.71 3.02 -12.36
C SER A 193 16.29 3.06 -11.84
N LEU A 194 15.61 4.18 -12.07
CA LEU A 194 14.16 4.31 -11.86
C LEU A 194 13.48 4.45 -13.22
N ARG A 195 12.71 3.45 -13.62
CA ARG A 195 11.91 3.46 -14.85
C ARG A 195 10.45 3.67 -14.53
N VAL A 196 9.76 4.46 -15.33
CA VAL A 196 8.33 4.76 -15.14
C VAL A 196 7.56 4.43 -16.42
N TYR A 197 6.49 3.68 -16.27
CA TYR A 197 5.62 3.22 -17.33
C TYR A 197 4.23 3.81 -17.19
N ASP A 198 3.61 4.18 -18.32
CA ASP A 198 2.29 4.81 -18.38
C ASP A 198 1.18 3.74 -18.42
N GLY A 199 0.92 3.13 -17.29
CA GLY A 199 -0.09 2.10 -17.17
C GLY A 199 0.07 1.19 -15.96
N PRO A 200 -0.79 0.16 -15.84
CA PRO A 200 -0.89 -0.70 -14.66
C PRO A 200 0.21 -1.78 -14.56
N ASN A 201 1.18 -1.81 -15.46
CA ASN A 201 2.35 -2.69 -15.40
C ASN A 201 3.46 -2.23 -16.36
N ASP A 202 4.61 -2.90 -16.32
CA ASP A 202 5.81 -2.59 -17.10
C ASP A 202 5.81 -3.08 -18.55
N THR A 203 4.68 -3.58 -19.06
CA THR A 203 4.47 -3.84 -20.49
C THR A 203 3.85 -2.65 -21.23
N TYR A 204 3.42 -1.62 -20.49
CA TYR A 204 2.90 -0.37 -21.02
C TYR A 204 4.03 0.56 -21.50
N PRO A 205 3.72 1.64 -22.23
CA PRO A 205 4.75 2.55 -22.75
C PRO A 205 5.65 3.10 -21.65
N LEU A 206 6.96 3.04 -21.88
CA LEU A 206 7.96 3.66 -21.01
C LEU A 206 7.88 5.18 -21.15
N ILE A 207 7.60 5.89 -20.06
CA ILE A 207 7.67 7.35 -20.01
C ILE A 207 9.13 7.81 -19.97
N GLY A 208 9.95 7.16 -19.13
CA GLY A 208 11.36 7.50 -19.03
C GLY A 208 12.14 6.63 -18.03
N THR A 209 13.47 6.81 -18.10
CA THR A 209 14.42 6.29 -17.11
C THR A 209 15.09 7.48 -16.45
N TYR A 210 15.01 7.55 -15.14
CA TYR A 210 15.38 8.74 -14.38
C TYR A 210 16.56 8.47 -13.45
N GLY A 211 17.40 9.50 -13.25
CA GLY A 211 18.61 9.41 -12.44
C GLY A 211 18.79 10.60 -11.49
N THR A 212 19.11 11.79 -12.00
CA THR A 212 19.55 12.91 -11.14
C THR A 212 18.81 14.23 -11.36
N SER A 213 17.81 14.25 -12.21
CA SER A 213 17.08 15.49 -12.52
C SER A 213 15.67 15.46 -11.95
N THR A 214 15.26 16.52 -11.28
CA THR A 214 13.85 16.72 -10.89
C THR A 214 12.96 16.65 -12.14
N VAL A 215 11.81 15.99 -12.01
CA VAL A 215 10.91 15.74 -13.14
C VAL A 215 9.46 15.69 -12.66
N LEU A 216 8.57 16.13 -13.52
CA LEU A 216 7.13 15.94 -13.37
C LEU A 216 6.69 14.76 -14.24
N VAL A 217 6.23 13.70 -13.63
CA VAL A 217 5.69 12.52 -14.30
C VAL A 217 4.17 12.54 -14.21
N VAL A 218 3.50 12.41 -15.36
CA VAL A 218 2.03 12.44 -15.42
C VAL A 218 1.55 11.26 -16.26
N SER A 219 0.58 10.50 -15.74
CA SER A 219 -0.07 9.41 -16.48
C SER A 219 -0.98 9.95 -17.58
N THR A 220 -1.19 9.20 -18.65
CA THR A 220 -2.28 9.49 -19.60
C THR A 220 -3.61 8.89 -19.12
N GLY A 221 -3.54 7.75 -18.44
CA GLY A 221 -4.67 7.05 -17.81
C GLY A 221 -4.67 7.18 -16.28
N THR A 222 -5.23 6.17 -15.63
CA THR A 222 -5.43 6.13 -14.18
C THR A 222 -4.31 5.44 -13.40
N ALA A 223 -3.24 4.99 -14.05
CA ALA A 223 -2.17 4.24 -13.41
C ALA A 223 -0.78 4.64 -13.92
N LEU A 224 0.21 4.52 -13.05
CA LEU A 224 1.65 4.56 -13.33
C LEU A 224 2.34 3.39 -12.67
N THR A 225 3.28 2.75 -13.37
CA THR A 225 4.13 1.71 -12.80
C THR A 225 5.57 2.17 -12.72
N PHE A 226 6.13 2.10 -11.53
CA PHE A 226 7.53 2.40 -11.24
C PHE A 226 8.30 1.09 -11.10
N VAL A 227 9.47 1.01 -11.75
CA VAL A 227 10.41 -0.11 -11.62
C VAL A 227 11.75 0.45 -11.21
N PHE A 228 12.12 0.22 -9.98
CA PHE A 228 13.43 0.56 -9.46
C PHE A 228 14.33 -0.66 -9.46
N THR A 229 15.54 -0.50 -9.96
CA THR A 229 16.62 -1.50 -9.87
C THR A 229 17.77 -0.88 -9.12
N GLY A 230 18.04 -1.40 -7.93
CA GLY A 230 19.16 -0.98 -7.10
C GLY A 230 20.53 -1.39 -7.68
N PRO A 231 21.64 -0.82 -7.17
CA PRO A 231 22.98 -1.18 -7.60
C PRO A 231 23.28 -2.64 -7.28
N SER A 232 23.98 -3.32 -8.18
CA SER A 232 24.25 -4.77 -8.11
C SER A 232 25.26 -5.19 -7.04
N SER A 233 25.97 -4.24 -6.39
CA SER A 233 27.02 -4.52 -5.43
C SER A 233 26.97 -3.59 -4.24
N SER A 234 27.19 -4.14 -3.05
CA SER A 234 27.29 -3.40 -1.78
C SER A 234 28.53 -2.49 -1.69
N SER A 235 29.52 -2.66 -2.58
CA SER A 235 30.68 -1.76 -2.69
C SER A 235 30.37 -0.46 -3.43
N ILE A 236 29.19 -0.36 -4.07
CA ILE A 236 28.76 0.84 -4.78
C ILE A 236 28.11 1.80 -3.80
N VAL A 237 28.48 3.08 -3.88
CA VAL A 237 27.88 4.14 -3.05
C VAL A 237 26.40 4.27 -3.39
N ARG A 238 25.54 4.29 -2.38
CA ARG A 238 24.10 4.57 -2.49
C ARG A 238 23.85 6.04 -2.28
N TYR A 239 22.80 6.52 -2.89
CA TYR A 239 22.37 7.90 -2.84
C TYR A 239 20.96 8.03 -2.20
N PRO A 240 20.52 9.25 -1.86
CA PRO A 240 19.24 9.48 -1.16
C PRO A 240 17.98 9.08 -1.94
N GLY A 241 18.10 8.64 -3.20
CA GLY A 241 16.95 8.23 -4.00
C GLY A 241 16.06 9.39 -4.41
N TRP A 242 14.79 9.36 -4.04
CA TRP A 242 13.83 10.37 -4.45
C TRP A 242 12.82 10.74 -3.39
N VAL A 243 12.28 11.95 -3.59
CA VAL A 243 11.07 12.45 -2.94
C VAL A 243 10.16 13.00 -4.02
N ALA A 244 8.95 12.48 -4.14
CA ALA A 244 7.95 12.96 -5.08
C ALA A 244 6.63 13.25 -4.39
N ASN A 245 6.00 14.38 -4.72
CA ASN A 245 4.66 14.69 -4.29
C ASN A 245 3.65 14.08 -5.26
N ILE A 246 2.66 13.37 -4.71
CA ILE A 246 1.59 12.73 -5.48
C ILE A 246 0.37 13.64 -5.50
N SER A 247 -0.25 13.79 -6.66
CA SER A 247 -1.55 14.43 -6.82
C SER A 247 -2.37 13.77 -7.92
N CYS A 248 -3.69 13.93 -7.86
CA CYS A 248 -4.60 13.53 -8.91
C CYS A 248 -5.05 14.75 -9.71
N ILE A 249 -5.06 14.62 -11.04
CA ILE A 249 -5.51 15.67 -11.96
C ILE A 249 -6.59 15.12 -12.90
N PRO A 250 -7.52 15.97 -13.41
CA PRO A 250 -8.56 15.52 -14.31
C PRO A 250 -8.03 14.78 -15.55
N LEU A 251 -8.80 13.81 -16.06
CA LEU A 251 -8.55 13.21 -17.37
C LEU A 251 -8.64 14.28 -18.45
N ILE A 252 -7.71 14.28 -19.41
CA ILE A 252 -7.77 15.17 -20.55
C ILE A 252 -9.00 14.78 -21.39
N GLY A 253 -9.93 15.72 -21.60
CA GLY A 253 -11.14 15.48 -22.39
C GLY A 253 -12.39 15.14 -21.59
N ALA A 254 -12.36 15.13 -20.26
CA ALA A 254 -13.61 15.15 -19.50
C ALA A 254 -14.35 16.46 -19.79
N PRO A 255 -15.60 16.44 -20.27
CA PRO A 255 -16.35 17.67 -20.53
C PRO A 255 -16.54 18.41 -19.21
N ILE A 256 -16.12 19.67 -19.16
CA ILE A 256 -16.47 20.56 -18.07
C ILE A 256 -17.99 20.71 -18.15
N ALA A 257 -18.72 20.17 -17.20
CA ALA A 257 -20.15 20.43 -17.07
C ALA A 257 -20.30 21.92 -16.74
N ASN A 258 -20.52 22.74 -17.75
CA ASN A 258 -20.94 24.13 -17.56
C ASN A 258 -22.38 24.12 -17.03
N PHE A 259 -22.53 24.22 -15.73
CA PHE A 259 -23.82 24.54 -15.11
C PHE A 259 -24.14 26.00 -15.39
N THR A 260 -24.86 26.28 -16.48
CA THR A 260 -25.55 27.54 -16.63
C THR A 260 -26.77 27.51 -15.72
N THR A 261 -26.69 28.20 -14.59
CA THR A 261 -27.88 28.53 -13.78
C THR A 261 -28.67 29.55 -14.53
N THR A 262 -29.73 29.14 -15.24
CA THR A 262 -30.80 30.05 -15.67
C THR A 262 -31.68 30.30 -14.46
N SER A 263 -31.52 31.47 -13.84
CA SER A 263 -32.49 32.01 -12.88
C SER A 263 -33.72 32.44 -13.64
N PHE A 264 -34.89 31.89 -13.25
CA PHE A 264 -36.23 32.39 -13.61
C PHE A 264 -36.69 33.36 -12.54
#